data_6ce2bad5f66efca323597c880da19869
#
_entry.id   6ce2bad5f66efca323597c880da19869
#
_cell.length_a   1.000
_cell.length_b   1.000
_cell.length_c   1.000
_cell.angle_alpha   90.00
_cell.angle_beta   90.00
_cell.angle_gamma   90.00
#
_symmetry.space_group_name_H-M   'P 1'
#
loop_
_entity.id
_entity.type
_entity.pdbx_description
1 polymer ?
#
loop_
_entity_poly.entity_id
_entity_poly.type
_entity_poly.pdbx_seq_one_letter_code
_entity_poly.pdbx_strand_id
1 'polypeptide(L)'
;MDLRRFAALLSLLFALDATAATPSDPRACAAIASDPERLACYDAAFPRRVAPPSTAARTAEPPMLYAHEGNAAATRETPPHSLLDSRWELEPDSKLGAFNIRGYKPLYVLPFFHTSNINASPRSPSPNHDVELPERLKAAEMKFQLSFKGKILENLFGDNGDLWLGYTQASHWQVASPQISRPFRETNYEPELMLVFRSNMHLLGWDGHLLGIGVNHQSNGRSLPLSRSWNRVIGQAGFEHGDWTVMIRPWWIVRESFDKSDNPDIGNYIGHGDVQIVRTWNGHEFALMLRPSPEGGAAQLDWAFPIHNQLRGHLQLFDGYGESLIDYNHRATYVGLGLSLLEWY
;
A
#
# COMPACT_ATOMS: atom_id res chain seq x y z
N MET A 1 -25.37 59.59 68.88
CA MET A 1 -26.81 59.23 68.68
C MET A 1 -26.79 57.91 67.91
N ASP A 2 -26.98 56.93 68.66
CA ASP A 2 -28.13 55.98 68.71
C ASP A 2 -28.10 54.99 67.59
N LEU A 3 -28.19 53.81 67.83
CA LEU A 3 -28.89 52.82 68.67
C LEU A 3 -29.00 51.54 67.74
N ARG A 4 -28.76 50.51 68.04
CA ARG A 4 -29.12 49.35 68.91
C ARG A 4 -28.77 48.07 68.13
N ARG A 5 -28.02 47.21 68.67
CA ARG A 5 -28.32 46.06 69.50
C ARG A 5 -29.44 45.13 68.95
N PHE A 6 -29.09 43.92 68.87
CA PHE A 6 -29.80 42.64 69.03
C PHE A 6 -29.66 41.79 67.76
N ALA A 7 -29.47 40.48 67.74
CA ALA A 7 -29.30 39.51 68.78
C ALA A 7 -28.64 38.25 68.11
N ALA A 8 -27.93 37.51 68.89
CA ALA A 8 -27.44 36.20 68.57
C ALA A 8 -28.60 35.22 68.43
N LEU A 9 -28.58 34.36 67.41
CA LEU A 9 -29.20 33.05 67.49
C LEU A 9 -28.31 32.02 66.76
N LEU A 10 -27.78 31.17 67.57
CA LEU A 10 -27.07 29.94 67.31
C LEU A 10 -27.92 29.02 66.46
N SER A 11 -27.48 28.68 65.26
CA SER A 11 -28.01 27.54 64.57
C SER A 11 -26.81 26.70 64.15
N LEU A 12 -26.49 25.72 64.96
CA LEU A 12 -25.71 24.53 64.61
C LEU A 12 -26.45 23.83 63.47
N LEU A 13 -25.96 23.94 62.25
CA LEU A 13 -26.30 23.03 61.19
C LEU A 13 -25.15 22.03 61.07
N PHE A 14 -25.43 20.81 61.52
CA PHE A 14 -24.64 19.63 61.25
C PHE A 14 -24.47 19.51 59.76
N ALA A 15 -23.26 19.70 59.25
CA ALA A 15 -22.84 19.23 57.94
C ALA A 15 -22.73 17.69 58.08
N LEU A 16 -23.72 17.00 57.62
CA LEU A 16 -23.60 15.59 57.30
C LEU A 16 -22.68 15.47 56.12
N ASP A 17 -21.43 15.14 56.39
CA ASP A 17 -20.54 14.60 55.37
C ASP A 17 -21.16 13.25 54.89
N ALA A 18 -21.89 13.34 53.80
CA ALA A 18 -22.28 12.14 53.05
C ALA A 18 -20.98 11.62 52.39
N THR A 19 -20.28 10.74 53.13
CA THR A 19 -19.29 9.86 52.49
C THR A 19 -20.05 9.00 51.50
N ALA A 20 -19.98 9.37 50.24
CA ALA A 20 -20.45 8.56 49.15
C ALA A 20 -19.68 7.22 49.22
N ALA A 21 -20.34 6.18 49.65
CA ALA A 21 -19.82 4.83 49.61
C ALA A 21 -19.52 4.50 48.16
N THR A 22 -18.27 4.26 47.85
CA THR A 22 -17.85 3.75 46.54
C THR A 22 -18.59 2.45 46.28
N PRO A 23 -19.42 2.33 45.24
CA PRO A 23 -20.12 1.10 44.96
C PRO A 23 -19.08 0.02 44.64
N SER A 24 -19.06 -1.02 45.45
CA SER A 24 -18.20 -2.19 45.25
C SER A 24 -18.63 -3.05 44.03
N ASP A 25 -19.82 -2.79 43.47
CA ASP A 25 -20.37 -3.49 42.32
C ASP A 25 -20.53 -2.51 41.12
N PRO A 26 -19.75 -2.72 40.04
CA PRO A 26 -19.87 -1.88 38.84
C PRO A 26 -21.27 -1.91 38.20
N ARG A 27 -22.09 -2.93 38.47
CA ARG A 27 -23.45 -3.03 37.95
C ARG A 27 -24.36 -1.93 38.50
N ALA A 28 -24.07 -1.42 39.69
CA ALA A 28 -24.81 -0.32 40.29
C ALA A 28 -24.63 1.00 39.47
N CYS A 29 -23.51 1.17 38.78
CA CYS A 29 -23.28 2.33 37.94
C CYS A 29 -24.24 2.39 36.74
N ALA A 30 -24.70 1.25 36.24
CA ALA A 30 -25.62 1.20 35.09
C ALA A 30 -27.00 1.80 35.39
N ALA A 31 -27.39 1.92 36.66
CA ALA A 31 -28.68 2.49 37.10
C ALA A 31 -28.66 4.03 37.15
N ILE A 32 -27.52 4.67 37.00
CA ILE A 32 -27.36 6.14 37.03
C ILE A 32 -27.84 6.72 35.70
N ALA A 33 -28.84 7.58 35.73
CA ALA A 33 -29.46 8.17 34.54
C ALA A 33 -28.57 9.28 33.90
N SER A 34 -27.75 9.98 34.70
CA SER A 34 -26.84 11.02 34.24
C SER A 34 -25.54 10.43 33.68
N ASP A 35 -25.25 10.67 32.42
CA ASP A 35 -24.04 10.17 31.73
C ASP A 35 -22.71 10.57 32.43
N PRO A 36 -22.51 11.83 32.87
CA PRO A 36 -21.31 12.23 33.59
C PRO A 36 -21.13 11.51 34.92
N GLU A 37 -22.21 11.34 35.68
CA GLU A 37 -22.18 10.67 36.97
C GLU A 37 -21.99 9.15 36.83
N ARG A 38 -22.59 8.57 35.79
CA ARG A 38 -22.39 7.15 35.46
C ARG A 38 -20.95 6.88 35.07
N LEU A 39 -20.34 7.76 34.27
CA LEU A 39 -18.93 7.65 33.88
C LEU A 39 -18.01 7.78 35.11
N ALA A 40 -18.25 8.77 35.96
CA ALA A 40 -17.50 8.92 37.22
C ALA A 40 -17.61 7.70 38.14
N CYS A 41 -18.78 7.06 38.20
CA CYS A 41 -18.99 5.82 38.93
C CYS A 41 -18.15 4.66 38.38
N TYR A 42 -18.10 4.50 37.06
CA TYR A 42 -17.26 3.46 36.44
C TYR A 42 -15.76 3.75 36.61
N ASP A 43 -15.33 5.00 36.47
CA ASP A 43 -13.92 5.39 36.67
C ASP A 43 -13.48 5.16 38.15
N ALA A 44 -14.38 5.30 39.11
CA ALA A 44 -14.12 4.97 40.51
C ALA A 44 -14.09 3.45 40.77
N ALA A 45 -14.96 2.68 40.10
CA ALA A 45 -15.01 1.22 40.24
C ALA A 45 -13.83 0.52 39.53
N PHE A 46 -13.31 1.13 38.45
CA PHE A 46 -12.14 0.66 37.69
C PHE A 46 -11.05 1.73 37.63
N PRO A 47 -10.33 1.99 38.74
CA PRO A 47 -9.29 2.99 38.76
C PRO A 47 -8.24 2.65 37.69
N ARG A 48 -8.02 3.58 36.77
CA ARG A 48 -6.97 3.46 35.76
C ARG A 48 -5.65 3.27 36.49
N ARG A 49 -4.96 2.16 36.27
CA ARG A 49 -3.56 2.03 36.68
C ARG A 49 -2.77 3.02 35.84
N VAL A 50 -2.53 4.20 36.39
CA VAL A 50 -1.54 5.11 35.84
C VAL A 50 -0.20 4.40 36.05
N ALA A 51 0.35 3.85 34.99
CA ALA A 51 1.73 3.40 35.00
C ALA A 51 2.60 4.60 35.42
N PRO A 52 3.64 4.39 36.25
CA PRO A 52 4.54 5.47 36.61
C PRO A 52 5.07 6.10 35.30
N PRO A 53 5.25 7.44 35.23
CA PRO A 53 5.72 8.08 34.03
C PRO A 53 7.05 7.46 33.63
N SER A 54 7.05 6.70 32.56
CA SER A 54 8.24 6.34 31.84
C SER A 54 8.86 7.66 31.40
N THR A 55 10.03 7.99 31.92
CA THR A 55 10.84 9.13 31.52
C THR A 55 11.38 8.94 30.11
N ALA A 56 10.50 8.75 29.16
CA ALA A 56 10.68 8.91 27.74
C ALA A 56 9.30 9.10 27.13
N ALA A 57 8.71 10.29 27.29
CA ALA A 57 7.64 10.72 26.42
C ALA A 57 8.24 10.87 25.02
N ARG A 58 8.35 9.77 24.27
CA ARG A 58 8.21 9.87 22.82
C ARG A 58 6.79 10.37 22.59
N THR A 59 6.67 11.61 22.17
CA THR A 59 5.50 12.10 21.49
C THR A 59 5.24 11.11 20.36
N ALA A 60 4.25 10.25 20.53
CA ALA A 60 3.77 9.41 19.44
C ALA A 60 3.18 10.40 18.43
N GLU A 61 3.95 10.70 17.39
CA GLU A 61 3.41 11.28 16.18
C GLU A 61 2.29 10.37 15.68
N PRO A 62 1.17 10.94 15.20
CA PRO A 62 0.10 10.14 14.63
C PRO A 62 0.70 9.27 13.53
N PRO A 63 0.22 8.00 13.35
CA PRO A 63 0.73 7.13 12.31
C PRO A 63 0.52 7.80 10.96
N MET A 64 1.58 8.36 10.41
CA MET A 64 1.54 8.92 9.07
C MET A 64 1.53 7.77 8.07
N LEU A 65 0.60 7.80 7.13
CA LEU A 65 0.55 6.89 5.98
C LEU A 65 1.86 6.90 5.14
N TYR A 66 2.71 7.88 5.42
CA TYR A 66 4.01 8.09 4.79
C TYR A 66 5.06 8.31 5.86
N ALA A 67 6.08 7.48 5.94
CA ALA A 67 7.28 7.84 6.66
C ALA A 67 7.90 9.06 5.95
N HIS A 68 8.14 10.13 6.69
CA HIS A 68 8.89 11.27 6.19
C HIS A 68 10.35 10.82 5.92
N GLU A 69 10.66 10.48 4.70
CA GLU A 69 12.04 10.35 4.20
C GLU A 69 12.60 11.70 3.72
N GLY A 70 12.15 12.81 4.30
CA GLY A 70 12.61 14.12 3.90
C GLY A 70 12.74 15.09 5.06
N ASN A 71 13.99 15.26 5.52
CA ASN A 71 14.54 16.23 6.46
C ASN A 71 14.87 15.73 7.88
N ALA A 72 15.60 14.64 7.99
CA ALA A 72 16.54 14.47 9.10
C ALA A 72 17.94 14.97 8.70
N ALA A 73 18.03 16.20 8.23
CA ALA A 73 19.30 16.92 8.23
C ALA A 73 19.52 17.46 9.64
N ALA A 74 19.79 16.59 10.61
CA ALA A 74 20.45 16.92 11.86
C ALA A 74 20.90 15.63 12.54
N THR A 75 22.19 15.32 12.37
CA THR A 75 23.04 14.60 13.33
C THR A 75 22.57 13.24 13.84
N ARG A 76 22.61 12.24 12.98
CA ARG A 76 23.05 10.90 13.30
C ARG A 76 23.91 10.41 12.13
N GLU A 77 25.18 10.14 12.40
CA GLU A 77 26.03 9.31 11.54
C GLU A 77 25.56 7.85 11.63
N THR A 78 24.31 7.62 11.22
CA THR A 78 23.83 6.29 10.88
C THR A 78 24.24 6.08 9.43
N PRO A 79 24.88 4.95 9.07
CA PRO A 79 25.14 4.66 7.66
C PRO A 79 23.83 4.81 6.87
N PRO A 80 23.87 5.30 5.63
CA PRO A 80 22.66 5.47 4.84
C PRO A 80 21.95 4.12 4.81
N HIS A 81 20.72 4.09 5.34
CA HIS A 81 19.90 2.88 5.29
C HIS A 81 19.73 2.51 3.82
N SER A 82 19.89 1.24 3.51
CA SER A 82 19.61 0.66 2.22
C SER A 82 18.19 1.08 1.75
N LEU A 83 18.01 1.38 0.46
CA LEU A 83 16.71 1.71 -0.10
C LEU A 83 15.73 0.53 0.07
N LEU A 84 16.24 -0.71 -0.09
CA LEU A 84 15.47 -1.92 0.16
C LEU A 84 15.09 -2.06 1.64
N ASP A 85 16.02 -1.74 2.55
CA ASP A 85 15.73 -1.78 3.99
C ASP A 85 14.65 -0.75 4.36
N SER A 86 14.78 0.49 3.89
CA SER A 86 13.79 1.54 4.15
C SER A 86 12.38 1.14 3.72
N ARG A 87 12.28 0.38 2.63
CA ARG A 87 11.01 -0.06 2.06
C ARG A 87 10.47 -1.37 2.65
N TRP A 88 11.37 -2.26 3.11
CA TRP A 88 11.01 -3.60 3.54
C TRP A 88 11.30 -3.90 5.02
N GLU A 89 11.89 -2.95 5.74
CA GLU A 89 12.21 -3.08 7.17
C GLU A 89 13.01 -4.37 7.44
N LEU A 90 14.11 -4.54 6.72
CA LEU A 90 14.89 -5.79 6.71
C LEU A 90 15.80 -5.89 7.95
N GLU A 91 16.37 -4.76 8.38
CA GLU A 91 17.27 -4.72 9.52
C GLU A 91 16.48 -4.63 10.84
N PRO A 92 17.01 -5.18 11.94
CA PRO A 92 16.30 -5.19 13.22
C PRO A 92 15.93 -3.80 13.75
N ASP A 93 16.76 -2.80 13.47
CA ASP A 93 16.58 -1.41 13.92
C ASP A 93 15.66 -0.58 12.99
N SER A 94 15.39 -1.06 11.78
CA SER A 94 14.46 -0.47 10.84
C SER A 94 13.01 -0.97 11.02
N LYS A 95 12.82 -2.07 11.77
CA LYS A 95 11.50 -2.69 11.96
C LYS A 95 10.55 -1.81 12.79
N LEU A 96 9.36 -1.59 12.27
CA LEU A 96 8.32 -0.77 12.90
C LEU A 96 7.20 -1.60 13.54
N GLY A 97 7.34 -2.91 13.50
CA GLY A 97 6.34 -3.84 14.02
C GLY A 97 5.22 -4.16 13.02
N ALA A 98 4.34 -5.08 13.42
CA ALA A 98 3.22 -5.52 12.61
C ALA A 98 2.09 -4.48 12.53
N PHE A 99 1.23 -4.61 11.49
CA PHE A 99 0.03 -3.82 11.23
C PHE A 99 0.28 -2.32 10.93
N ASN A 100 1.50 -1.96 10.52
CA ASN A 100 1.79 -0.65 9.96
C ASN A 100 1.62 -0.67 8.43
N ILE A 101 0.85 0.28 7.90
CA ILE A 101 0.64 0.39 6.45
C ILE A 101 1.80 1.15 5.83
N ARG A 102 2.36 0.58 4.76
CA ARG A 102 3.47 1.13 3.96
C ARG A 102 3.08 1.23 2.49
N GLY A 103 3.73 2.10 1.77
CA GLY A 103 3.69 2.06 0.32
C GLY A 103 4.35 0.77 -0.20
N TYR A 104 3.81 0.23 -1.30
CA TYR A 104 4.34 -0.99 -1.92
C TYR A 104 4.90 -0.74 -3.31
N LYS A 105 4.06 -0.43 -4.28
CA LYS A 105 4.42 0.03 -5.63
C LYS A 105 4.09 1.53 -5.75
N PRO A 106 4.49 2.23 -6.79
CA PRO A 106 4.20 3.66 -6.93
C PRO A 106 2.72 4.01 -6.79
N LEU A 107 2.44 5.14 -6.13
CA LEU A 107 1.11 5.72 -5.99
C LEU A 107 1.02 6.93 -6.89
N TYR A 108 0.27 6.83 -7.98
CA TYR A 108 0.17 7.88 -8.98
C TYR A 108 -1.23 8.07 -9.54
N VAL A 109 -1.45 9.25 -10.12
CA VAL A 109 -2.59 9.57 -10.99
C VAL A 109 -2.03 10.18 -12.26
N LEU A 110 -2.34 9.59 -13.42
CA LEU A 110 -1.99 10.05 -14.76
C LEU A 110 -3.27 10.54 -15.47
N PRO A 111 -3.63 11.82 -15.34
CA PRO A 111 -4.81 12.37 -16.00
C PRO A 111 -4.75 12.26 -17.52
N PHE A 112 -3.55 12.21 -18.06
CA PHE A 112 -3.29 11.90 -19.46
C PHE A 112 -2.55 10.56 -19.55
N PHE A 113 -3.23 9.58 -20.14
CA PHE A 113 -2.69 8.26 -20.45
C PHE A 113 -3.18 7.86 -21.83
N HIS A 114 -2.30 7.78 -22.81
CA HIS A 114 -2.63 7.62 -24.22
C HIS A 114 -2.06 6.31 -24.75
N THR A 115 -2.86 5.56 -25.50
CA THR A 115 -2.43 4.34 -26.21
C THR A 115 -2.30 4.58 -27.71
N SER A 116 -1.27 3.98 -28.32
CA SER A 116 -1.08 3.96 -29.78
C SER A 116 -2.03 2.99 -30.49
N ASN A 117 -2.60 2.02 -29.76
CA ASN A 117 -3.42 0.95 -30.31
C ASN A 117 -4.51 0.55 -29.30
N ILE A 118 -5.76 0.81 -29.63
CA ILE A 118 -6.90 0.54 -28.75
C ILE A 118 -7.31 -0.93 -28.88
N ASN A 119 -7.41 -1.63 -27.75
CA ASN A 119 -8.01 -2.96 -27.70
C ASN A 119 -9.54 -2.86 -27.59
N ALA A 120 -10.20 -2.63 -28.71
CA ALA A 120 -11.66 -2.49 -28.74
C ALA A 120 -12.40 -3.83 -28.68
N SER A 121 -11.75 -4.94 -28.94
CA SER A 121 -12.31 -6.29 -28.93
C SER A 121 -11.37 -7.26 -28.24
N PRO A 122 -11.25 -7.17 -26.90
CA PRO A 122 -10.38 -8.06 -26.15
C PRO A 122 -10.81 -9.52 -26.30
N ARG A 123 -9.82 -10.42 -26.43
CA ARG A 123 -10.02 -11.84 -26.67
C ARG A 123 -9.22 -12.70 -25.71
N SER A 124 -9.65 -13.93 -25.52
CA SER A 124 -8.91 -15.00 -24.89
C SER A 124 -9.26 -16.32 -25.60
N PRO A 125 -8.32 -17.29 -25.67
CA PRO A 125 -8.64 -18.62 -26.21
C PRO A 125 -9.60 -19.42 -25.31
N SER A 126 -9.91 -18.95 -24.12
CA SER A 126 -10.89 -19.57 -23.24
C SER A 126 -12.32 -19.42 -23.78
N PRO A 127 -13.21 -20.43 -23.60
CA PRO A 127 -14.60 -20.34 -24.08
C PRO A 127 -15.34 -19.11 -23.55
N ASN A 128 -16.15 -18.49 -24.40
CA ASN A 128 -17.00 -17.31 -24.08
C ASN A 128 -16.23 -16.03 -23.66
N HIS A 129 -14.96 -15.89 -24.07
CA HIS A 129 -14.14 -14.72 -23.75
C HIS A 129 -13.88 -13.81 -24.96
N ASP A 130 -14.62 -13.97 -26.04
CA ASP A 130 -14.58 -13.09 -27.21
C ASP A 130 -15.64 -12.01 -27.13
N VAL A 131 -15.24 -10.77 -27.38
CA VAL A 131 -16.15 -9.63 -27.47
C VAL A 131 -16.67 -9.53 -28.90
N GLU A 132 -17.97 -9.78 -29.10
CA GLU A 132 -18.60 -9.77 -30.44
C GLU A 132 -18.68 -8.38 -31.05
N LEU A 133 -18.99 -7.36 -30.23
CA LEU A 133 -19.11 -5.98 -30.68
C LEU A 133 -17.99 -5.11 -30.10
N PRO A 134 -17.22 -4.40 -30.96
CA PRO A 134 -16.17 -3.53 -30.51
C PRO A 134 -16.66 -2.45 -29.53
N GLU A 135 -15.94 -2.25 -28.44
CA GLU A 135 -16.18 -1.16 -27.50
C GLU A 135 -15.80 0.20 -28.12
N ARG A 136 -16.61 1.23 -27.88
CA ARG A 136 -16.35 2.60 -28.36
C ARG A 136 -15.41 3.34 -27.41
N LEU A 137 -14.15 2.91 -27.38
CA LEU A 137 -13.13 3.48 -26.52
C LEU A 137 -12.39 4.65 -27.20
N LYS A 138 -11.84 5.55 -26.39
CA LYS A 138 -10.88 6.57 -26.82
C LYS A 138 -9.46 6.12 -26.49
N ALA A 139 -8.49 6.57 -27.30
CA ALA A 139 -7.09 6.31 -27.06
C ALA A 139 -6.54 7.01 -25.81
N ALA A 140 -7.15 8.12 -25.40
CA ALA A 140 -6.80 8.85 -24.19
C ALA A 140 -7.75 8.51 -23.05
N GLU A 141 -7.19 8.12 -21.92
CA GLU A 141 -7.90 7.81 -20.68
C GLU A 141 -7.13 8.38 -19.47
N MET A 142 -7.68 8.27 -18.29
CA MET A 142 -6.97 8.50 -17.03
C MET A 142 -6.55 7.16 -16.46
N LYS A 143 -5.29 7.05 -15.99
CA LYS A 143 -4.81 5.90 -15.23
C LYS A 143 -4.46 6.32 -13.81
N PHE A 144 -4.78 5.49 -12.83
CA PHE A 144 -4.26 5.67 -11.48
C PHE A 144 -3.92 4.33 -10.83
N GLN A 145 -2.96 4.36 -9.94
CA GLN A 145 -2.53 3.21 -9.17
C GLN A 145 -2.52 3.54 -7.68
N LEU A 146 -3.13 2.65 -6.90
CA LEU A 146 -3.04 2.61 -5.44
C LEU A 146 -2.29 1.34 -5.06
N SER A 147 -1.28 1.45 -4.20
CA SER A 147 -0.53 0.28 -3.77
C SER A 147 0.00 0.47 -2.36
N PHE A 148 -0.25 -0.52 -1.51
CA PHE A 148 0.20 -0.55 -0.13
C PHE A 148 0.49 -1.97 0.32
N LYS A 149 1.25 -2.10 1.40
CA LYS A 149 1.51 -3.35 2.09
C LYS A 149 1.53 -3.12 3.60
N GLY A 150 1.33 -4.19 4.33
CA GLY A 150 1.47 -4.21 5.79
C GLY A 150 2.10 -5.52 6.24
N LYS A 151 3.01 -5.44 7.20
CA LYS A 151 3.58 -6.61 7.85
C LYS A 151 2.54 -7.19 8.80
N ILE A 152 2.26 -8.48 8.68
CA ILE A 152 1.27 -9.17 9.54
C ILE A 152 1.94 -10.05 10.60
N LEU A 153 3.12 -10.61 10.30
CA LEU A 153 3.95 -11.33 11.25
C LEU A 153 5.40 -10.93 11.05
N GLU A 154 6.15 -10.90 12.13
CA GLU A 154 7.53 -10.48 12.17
C GLU A 154 8.41 -11.57 12.79
N ASN A 155 9.62 -11.73 12.28
CA ASN A 155 10.65 -12.59 12.88
C ASN A 155 10.20 -14.07 13.02
N LEU A 156 9.60 -14.63 11.98
CA LEU A 156 9.10 -16.01 11.99
C LEU A 156 10.23 -17.05 12.17
N PHE A 157 11.47 -16.69 11.84
CA PHE A 157 12.64 -17.58 11.87
C PHE A 157 13.78 -16.91 12.67
N GLY A 158 13.57 -16.70 13.96
CA GLY A 158 14.53 -16.06 14.83
C GLY A 158 14.42 -14.53 14.74
N ASP A 159 15.40 -13.86 14.14
CA ASP A 159 15.44 -12.41 13.89
C ASP A 159 15.13 -12.05 12.42
N ASN A 160 14.61 -12.99 11.65
CA ASN A 160 14.42 -12.89 10.21
C ASN A 160 13.09 -13.53 9.76
N GLY A 161 12.67 -13.23 8.53
CA GLY A 161 11.46 -13.79 7.94
C GLY A 161 10.19 -13.07 8.40
N ASP A 162 9.76 -12.08 7.61
CA ASP A 162 8.59 -11.27 7.87
C ASP A 162 7.49 -11.58 6.85
N LEU A 163 6.27 -11.77 7.32
CA LEU A 163 5.10 -12.04 6.48
C LEU A 163 4.37 -10.74 6.19
N TRP A 164 4.28 -10.39 4.91
CA TRP A 164 3.65 -9.18 4.41
C TRP A 164 2.39 -9.49 3.62
N LEU A 165 1.37 -8.67 3.81
CA LEU A 165 0.18 -8.60 2.94
C LEU A 165 0.31 -7.35 2.07
N GLY A 166 0.32 -7.53 0.76
CA GLY A 166 0.35 -6.46 -0.24
C GLY A 166 -0.97 -6.36 -0.99
N TYR A 167 -1.30 -5.17 -1.45
CA TYR A 167 -2.42 -4.93 -2.34
C TYR A 167 -2.07 -3.84 -3.34
N THR A 168 -2.34 -4.11 -4.61
CA THR A 168 -2.22 -3.12 -5.68
C THR A 168 -3.51 -3.07 -6.49
N GLN A 169 -3.95 -1.88 -6.82
CA GLN A 169 -5.05 -1.63 -7.73
C GLN A 169 -4.61 -0.63 -8.79
N ALA A 170 -4.74 -1.00 -10.07
CA ALA A 170 -4.55 -0.11 -11.21
C ALA A 170 -5.86 0.02 -11.97
N SER A 171 -6.27 1.25 -12.25
CA SER A 171 -7.56 1.54 -12.90
C SER A 171 -7.36 2.45 -14.11
N HIS A 172 -8.10 2.13 -15.19
CA HIS A 172 -8.16 2.86 -16.45
C HIS A 172 -9.54 3.44 -16.65
N TRP A 173 -9.65 4.74 -16.71
CA TRP A 173 -10.92 5.45 -16.71
C TRP A 173 -11.10 6.26 -18.01
N GLN A 174 -12.14 5.92 -18.78
CA GLN A 174 -12.54 6.62 -20.01
C GLN A 174 -13.23 7.96 -19.71
N VAL A 175 -12.57 8.81 -18.90
CA VAL A 175 -13.12 10.08 -18.39
C VAL A 175 -13.61 11.02 -19.48
N ALA A 176 -12.97 11.01 -20.67
CA ALA A 176 -13.29 11.84 -21.81
C ALA A 176 -14.32 11.21 -22.78
N SER A 177 -15.03 10.16 -22.36
CA SER A 177 -16.00 9.41 -23.20
C SER A 177 -17.44 9.54 -22.68
N PRO A 178 -18.10 10.72 -22.78
CA PRO A 178 -19.43 10.93 -22.25
C PRO A 178 -20.51 10.09 -22.97
N GLN A 179 -20.25 9.68 -24.21
CA GLN A 179 -21.18 8.89 -25.04
C GLN A 179 -21.41 7.48 -24.48
N ILE A 180 -20.48 6.97 -23.68
CA ILE A 180 -20.57 5.66 -23.02
C ILE A 180 -20.59 5.81 -21.49
N SER A 181 -21.05 6.97 -20.97
CA SER A 181 -21.18 7.25 -19.53
C SER A 181 -19.86 7.23 -18.74
N ARG A 182 -18.72 7.49 -19.38
CA ARG A 182 -17.36 7.55 -18.76
C ARG A 182 -17.04 6.34 -17.88
N PRO A 183 -17.06 5.11 -18.40
CA PRO A 183 -16.83 3.92 -17.59
C PRO A 183 -15.36 3.77 -17.18
N PHE A 184 -15.11 3.02 -16.13
CA PHE A 184 -13.83 2.36 -15.97
C PHE A 184 -13.72 1.27 -17.04
N ARG A 185 -12.73 1.40 -17.93
CA ARG A 185 -12.46 0.39 -18.96
C ARG A 185 -11.92 -0.88 -18.34
N GLU A 186 -11.00 -0.71 -17.38
CA GLU A 186 -10.35 -1.82 -16.69
C GLU A 186 -9.99 -1.40 -15.28
N THR A 187 -10.06 -2.33 -14.34
CA THR A 187 -9.46 -2.22 -13.02
C THR A 187 -8.84 -3.57 -12.68
N ASN A 188 -7.57 -3.56 -12.38
CA ASN A 188 -6.85 -4.76 -11.95
C ASN A 188 -6.66 -4.72 -10.44
N TYR A 189 -7.05 -5.79 -9.77
CA TYR A 189 -6.92 -6.02 -8.34
C TYR A 189 -5.84 -7.08 -8.11
N GLU A 190 -4.84 -6.79 -7.29
CA GLU A 190 -3.68 -7.64 -7.10
C GLU A 190 -3.33 -7.77 -5.60
N PRO A 191 -4.01 -8.64 -4.83
CA PRO A 191 -3.59 -9.04 -3.50
C PRO A 191 -2.40 -10.00 -3.56
N GLU A 192 -1.46 -9.82 -2.62
CA GLU A 192 -0.22 -10.61 -2.50
C GLU A 192 0.03 -10.97 -1.04
N LEU A 193 0.49 -12.20 -0.77
CA LEU A 193 1.02 -12.62 0.51
C LEU A 193 2.48 -13.01 0.30
N MET A 194 3.39 -12.35 1.01
CA MET A 194 4.83 -12.45 0.77
C MET A 194 5.57 -12.76 2.06
N LEU A 195 6.40 -13.78 2.06
CA LEU A 195 7.39 -14.06 3.09
C LEU A 195 8.73 -13.51 2.62
N VAL A 196 9.25 -12.53 3.35
CA VAL A 196 10.45 -11.77 2.99
C VAL A 196 11.52 -11.97 4.03
N PHE A 197 12.75 -12.17 3.58
CA PHE A 197 13.93 -12.40 4.40
C PHE A 197 14.97 -11.34 4.10
N ARG A 198 15.62 -10.85 5.14
CA ARG A 198 16.90 -10.16 5.03
C ARG A 198 17.96 -11.13 4.51
N SER A 199 18.76 -10.66 3.60
CA SER A 199 19.88 -11.39 3.03
C SER A 199 21.16 -10.56 3.13
N ASN A 200 22.29 -11.24 3.21
CA ASN A 200 23.63 -10.63 3.24
C ASN A 200 24.49 -11.22 2.12
N MET A 201 23.90 -11.42 0.94
CA MET A 201 24.62 -11.91 -0.22
C MET A 201 25.44 -10.78 -0.84
N HIS A 202 26.60 -11.13 -1.38
CA HIS A 202 27.40 -10.22 -2.21
C HIS A 202 27.70 -10.90 -3.53
N LEU A 203 27.25 -10.29 -4.64
CA LEU A 203 27.37 -10.87 -5.98
C LEU A 203 27.83 -9.82 -6.99
N LEU A 204 29.00 -10.00 -7.58
CA LEU A 204 29.55 -9.13 -8.64
C LEU A 204 29.57 -7.64 -8.26
N GLY A 205 29.83 -7.32 -7.00
CA GLY A 205 29.87 -5.95 -6.48
C GLY A 205 28.51 -5.37 -6.10
N TRP A 206 27.43 -6.18 -6.13
CA TRP A 206 26.09 -5.82 -5.66
C TRP A 206 25.82 -6.47 -4.31
N ASP A 207 25.17 -5.73 -3.41
CA ASP A 207 24.75 -6.19 -2.11
C ASP A 207 23.31 -6.70 -2.19
N GLY A 208 23.12 -8.00 -1.95
CA GLY A 208 21.81 -8.64 -1.95
C GLY A 208 21.17 -8.56 -0.56
N HIS A 209 20.23 -7.65 -0.40
CA HIS A 209 19.58 -7.38 0.88
C HIS A 209 18.29 -8.15 1.10
N LEU A 210 17.59 -8.54 0.03
CA LEU A 210 16.24 -9.12 0.11
C LEU A 210 16.15 -10.44 -0.65
N LEU A 211 15.56 -11.42 0.00
CA LEU A 211 15.01 -12.62 -0.62
C LEU A 211 13.55 -12.80 -0.20
N GLY A 212 12.71 -13.30 -1.09
CA GLY A 212 11.33 -13.54 -0.74
C GLY A 212 10.64 -14.55 -1.64
N ILE A 213 9.54 -15.06 -1.13
CA ILE A 213 8.60 -15.89 -1.86
C ILE A 213 7.18 -15.49 -1.49
N GLY A 214 6.27 -15.49 -2.44
CA GLY A 214 4.89 -15.12 -2.18
C GLY A 214 3.91 -15.78 -3.10
N VAL A 215 2.63 -15.64 -2.77
CA VAL A 215 1.50 -15.99 -3.62
C VAL A 215 0.78 -14.71 -4.01
N ASN A 216 0.37 -14.65 -5.26
CA ASN A 216 -0.25 -13.49 -5.86
C ASN A 216 -1.48 -13.93 -6.65
N HIS A 217 -2.58 -13.24 -6.44
CA HIS A 217 -3.76 -13.30 -7.28
C HIS A 217 -3.90 -11.98 -8.02
N GLN A 218 -4.22 -12.03 -9.31
CA GLN A 218 -4.59 -10.84 -10.06
C GLN A 218 -5.85 -11.11 -10.86
N SER A 219 -6.82 -10.19 -10.77
CA SER A 219 -8.08 -10.29 -11.51
C SER A 219 -8.61 -8.90 -11.84
N ASN A 220 -9.47 -8.82 -12.85
CA ASN A 220 -10.14 -7.57 -13.19
C ASN A 220 -11.57 -7.46 -12.63
N GLY A 221 -12.06 -8.49 -11.95
CA GLY A 221 -13.39 -8.48 -11.31
C GLY A 221 -14.55 -8.34 -12.27
N ARG A 222 -14.34 -8.55 -13.57
CA ARG A 222 -15.38 -8.43 -14.59
C ARG A 222 -16.03 -9.79 -14.84
N SER A 223 -17.27 -9.74 -15.36
CA SER A 223 -17.97 -10.92 -15.88
C SER A 223 -17.55 -11.24 -17.31
N LEU A 224 -17.89 -12.45 -17.78
CA LEU A 224 -17.75 -12.83 -19.18
C LEU A 224 -18.46 -11.83 -20.10
N PRO A 225 -17.88 -11.54 -21.26
CA PRO A 225 -16.67 -12.11 -21.87
C PRO A 225 -15.36 -11.42 -21.45
N LEU A 226 -15.40 -10.44 -20.55
CA LEU A 226 -14.29 -9.58 -20.19
C LEU A 226 -13.52 -10.06 -18.95
N SER A 227 -13.95 -11.14 -18.30
CA SER A 227 -13.26 -11.72 -17.15
C SER A 227 -11.82 -12.10 -17.48
N ARG A 228 -10.87 -11.67 -16.63
CA ARG A 228 -9.47 -12.07 -16.68
C ARG A 228 -8.96 -12.27 -15.26
N SER A 229 -8.28 -13.37 -15.04
CA SER A 229 -7.67 -13.68 -13.74
C SER A 229 -6.52 -14.67 -13.86
N TRP A 230 -5.58 -14.62 -12.93
CA TRP A 230 -4.53 -15.62 -12.80
C TRP A 230 -3.92 -15.62 -11.41
N ASN A 231 -3.29 -16.76 -11.07
CA ASN A 231 -2.61 -16.98 -9.80
C ASN A 231 -1.13 -17.31 -10.05
N ARG A 232 -0.24 -16.78 -9.20
CA ARG A 232 1.21 -16.96 -9.32
C ARG A 232 1.84 -17.29 -7.97
N VAL A 233 2.90 -18.08 -8.02
CA VAL A 233 3.91 -18.10 -6.95
C VAL A 233 5.08 -17.28 -7.44
N ILE A 234 5.48 -16.26 -6.69
CA ILE A 234 6.51 -15.29 -7.07
C ILE A 234 7.71 -15.46 -6.13
N GLY A 235 8.90 -15.71 -6.71
CA GLY A 235 10.15 -15.50 -6.01
C GLY A 235 10.61 -14.07 -6.18
N GLN A 236 11.37 -13.52 -5.23
CA GLN A 236 11.95 -12.19 -5.36
C GLN A 236 13.33 -12.13 -4.74
N ALA A 237 14.23 -11.39 -5.39
CA ALA A 237 15.55 -11.09 -4.91
C ALA A 237 15.90 -9.64 -5.20
N GLY A 238 16.33 -8.92 -4.17
CA GLY A 238 16.64 -7.49 -4.23
C GLY A 238 18.12 -7.22 -3.99
N PHE A 239 18.73 -6.40 -4.85
CA PHE A 239 20.14 -6.05 -4.84
C PHE A 239 20.31 -4.54 -4.93
N GLU A 240 21.38 -4.03 -4.31
CA GLU A 240 21.73 -2.60 -4.33
C GLU A 240 23.20 -2.40 -4.70
N HIS A 241 23.47 -1.27 -5.36
CA HIS A 241 24.81 -0.78 -5.59
C HIS A 241 24.76 0.76 -5.74
N GLY A 242 25.25 1.49 -4.74
CA GLY A 242 25.14 2.94 -4.68
C GLY A 242 23.68 3.40 -4.79
N ASP A 243 23.38 4.26 -5.77
CA ASP A 243 22.03 4.80 -6.01
C ASP A 243 21.13 3.86 -6.86
N TRP A 244 21.55 2.63 -7.09
CA TRP A 244 20.84 1.67 -7.92
C TRP A 244 20.25 0.54 -7.07
N THR A 245 19.01 0.20 -7.37
CA THR A 245 18.32 -0.98 -6.85
C THR A 245 17.87 -1.86 -8.00
N VAL A 246 18.09 -3.17 -7.89
CA VAL A 246 17.59 -4.17 -8.85
C VAL A 246 16.76 -5.19 -8.10
N MET A 247 15.51 -5.36 -8.54
CA MET A 247 14.62 -6.39 -8.06
C MET A 247 14.38 -7.41 -9.18
N ILE A 248 14.61 -8.68 -8.92
CA ILE A 248 14.37 -9.79 -9.85
C ILE A 248 13.21 -10.60 -9.30
N ARG A 249 12.15 -10.77 -10.09
CA ARG A 249 10.93 -11.46 -9.66
C ARG A 249 10.52 -12.52 -10.67
N PRO A 250 11.06 -13.75 -10.60
CA PRO A 250 10.55 -14.89 -11.35
C PRO A 250 9.21 -15.37 -10.75
N TRP A 251 8.32 -15.86 -11.60
CA TRP A 251 7.07 -16.46 -11.13
C TRP A 251 6.69 -17.73 -11.87
N TRP A 252 5.94 -18.56 -11.17
CA TRP A 252 5.29 -19.76 -11.70
C TRP A 252 3.78 -19.53 -11.71
N ILE A 253 3.18 -19.73 -12.88
CA ILE A 253 1.73 -19.61 -13.04
C ILE A 253 1.09 -20.85 -12.44
N VAL A 254 0.18 -20.67 -11.49
CA VAL A 254 -0.65 -21.75 -10.96
C VAL A 254 -1.73 -22.02 -11.99
N ARG A 255 -1.54 -23.11 -12.75
CA ARG A 255 -2.42 -23.42 -13.89
C ARG A 255 -3.72 -24.05 -13.41
N GLU A 256 -4.81 -23.54 -13.92
CA GLU A 256 -6.11 -24.18 -13.92
C GLU A 256 -6.29 -24.99 -15.20
N SER A 257 -7.33 -25.84 -15.28
CA SER A 257 -7.68 -26.50 -16.54
C SER A 257 -8.05 -25.45 -17.59
N PHE A 258 -7.76 -25.72 -18.86
CA PHE A 258 -7.93 -24.78 -19.97
C PHE A 258 -9.35 -24.18 -20.03
N ASP A 259 -10.36 -25.00 -19.75
CA ASP A 259 -11.77 -24.63 -19.74
C ASP A 259 -12.22 -23.79 -18.52
N LYS A 260 -11.35 -23.68 -17.49
CA LYS A 260 -11.61 -22.89 -16.28
C LYS A 260 -10.77 -21.64 -16.17
N SER A 261 -9.67 -21.57 -16.92
CA SER A 261 -8.80 -20.39 -16.92
C SER A 261 -9.35 -19.30 -17.82
N ASP A 262 -9.47 -18.07 -17.35
CA ASP A 262 -9.89 -16.94 -18.16
C ASP A 262 -8.91 -16.58 -19.29
N ASN A 263 -7.61 -16.89 -19.10
CA ASN A 263 -6.53 -16.52 -20.01
C ASN A 263 -5.41 -17.60 -19.98
N PRO A 264 -5.67 -18.79 -20.56
CA PRO A 264 -4.77 -19.94 -20.43
C PRO A 264 -3.40 -19.75 -21.09
N ASP A 265 -3.27 -18.83 -22.01
CA ASP A 265 -2.05 -18.49 -22.76
C ASP A 265 -1.30 -17.24 -22.22
N ILE A 266 -1.68 -16.73 -21.07
CA ILE A 266 -1.13 -15.49 -20.49
C ILE A 266 0.40 -15.51 -20.36
N GLY A 267 0.98 -16.70 -20.08
CA GLY A 267 2.43 -16.87 -19.97
C GLY A 267 3.19 -16.61 -21.27
N ASN A 268 2.54 -16.74 -22.45
CA ASN A 268 3.15 -16.46 -23.73
C ASN A 268 3.41 -14.96 -23.93
N TYR A 269 2.57 -14.10 -23.35
CA TYR A 269 2.58 -12.64 -23.53
C TYR A 269 3.18 -11.91 -22.33
N ILE A 270 2.82 -12.30 -21.11
CA ILE A 270 3.33 -11.68 -19.88
C ILE A 270 4.60 -12.35 -19.37
N GLY A 271 4.88 -13.60 -19.79
CA GLY A 271 6.09 -14.31 -19.42
C GLY A 271 6.07 -14.89 -18.02
N HIS A 272 7.27 -15.14 -17.48
CA HIS A 272 7.49 -15.83 -16.21
C HIS A 272 8.38 -15.07 -15.24
N GLY A 273 8.49 -13.76 -15.37
CA GLY A 273 9.26 -12.91 -14.47
C GLY A 273 9.43 -11.50 -15.00
N ASP A 274 9.83 -10.63 -14.11
CA ASP A 274 10.29 -9.29 -14.44
C ASP A 274 11.59 -8.94 -13.71
N VAL A 275 12.29 -7.97 -14.27
CA VAL A 275 13.42 -7.31 -13.64
C VAL A 275 13.08 -5.83 -13.56
N GLN A 276 13.15 -5.29 -12.35
CA GLN A 276 12.99 -3.87 -12.10
C GLN A 276 14.33 -3.26 -11.71
N ILE A 277 14.71 -2.20 -12.38
CA ILE A 277 15.94 -1.45 -12.14
C ILE A 277 15.52 -0.03 -11.77
N VAL A 278 15.88 0.41 -10.59
CA VAL A 278 15.58 1.77 -10.11
C VAL A 278 16.87 2.51 -9.84
N ARG A 279 16.90 3.77 -10.22
CA ARG A 279 17.95 4.71 -9.89
C ARG A 279 17.38 5.96 -9.27
N THR A 280 17.87 6.31 -8.11
CA THR A 280 17.62 7.60 -7.47
C THR A 280 18.78 8.57 -7.76
N TRP A 281 18.48 9.81 -8.14
CA TRP A 281 19.51 10.81 -8.45
C TRP A 281 18.96 12.23 -8.27
N ASN A 282 19.55 13.00 -7.39
CA ASN A 282 19.19 14.41 -7.14
C ASN A 282 17.68 14.64 -6.96
N GLY A 283 17.00 13.76 -6.20
CA GLY A 283 15.58 13.82 -6.00
C GLY A 283 14.73 13.30 -7.16
N HIS A 284 15.35 12.94 -8.29
CA HIS A 284 14.67 12.20 -9.37
C HIS A 284 14.71 10.70 -9.10
N GLU A 285 13.70 10.00 -9.58
CA GLU A 285 13.72 8.54 -9.63
C GLU A 285 13.41 8.07 -11.05
N PHE A 286 14.23 7.14 -11.54
CA PHE A 286 14.04 6.46 -12.81
C PHE A 286 13.86 4.98 -12.53
N ALA A 287 12.76 4.41 -12.99
CA ALA A 287 12.48 2.99 -12.83
C ALA A 287 12.25 2.35 -14.21
N LEU A 288 12.99 1.30 -14.50
CA LEU A 288 12.86 0.49 -15.71
C LEU A 288 12.38 -0.90 -15.32
N MET A 289 11.21 -1.30 -15.79
CA MET A 289 10.71 -2.67 -15.70
C MET A 289 10.90 -3.35 -17.06
N LEU A 290 11.51 -4.54 -17.04
CA LEU A 290 11.65 -5.43 -18.19
C LEU A 290 10.96 -6.75 -17.89
N ARG A 291 10.07 -7.15 -18.77
CA ARG A 291 9.26 -8.35 -18.63
C ARG A 291 9.31 -9.18 -19.92
N PRO A 292 10.33 -10.06 -20.05
CA PRO A 292 10.50 -10.88 -21.26
C PRO A 292 9.43 -11.98 -21.34
N SER A 293 8.98 -12.26 -22.57
CA SER A 293 8.07 -13.36 -22.85
C SER A 293 8.32 -13.94 -24.24
N PRO A 294 7.78 -15.14 -24.57
CA PRO A 294 7.88 -15.73 -25.90
C PRO A 294 7.39 -14.81 -27.03
N GLU A 295 6.33 -14.05 -26.83
CA GLU A 295 5.74 -13.13 -27.82
C GLU A 295 6.38 -11.74 -27.80
N GLY A 296 7.46 -11.51 -27.01
CA GLY A 296 8.23 -10.28 -26.96
C GLY A 296 8.13 -9.51 -25.63
N GLY A 297 7.11 -9.77 -24.80
CA GLY A 297 6.98 -9.20 -23.46
C GLY A 297 6.67 -7.71 -23.43
N ALA A 298 7.24 -7.00 -22.43
CA ALA A 298 7.04 -5.57 -22.25
C ALA A 298 8.23 -4.88 -21.60
N ALA A 299 8.34 -3.57 -21.83
CA ALA A 299 9.20 -2.66 -21.11
C ALA A 299 8.41 -1.45 -20.64
N GLN A 300 8.67 -1.00 -19.43
CA GLN A 300 8.10 0.22 -18.86
C GLN A 300 9.20 1.08 -18.27
N LEU A 301 9.19 2.37 -18.59
CA LEU A 301 10.05 3.38 -18.00
C LEU A 301 9.18 4.40 -17.27
N ASP A 302 9.43 4.56 -15.99
CA ASP A 302 8.86 5.60 -15.16
C ASP A 302 9.94 6.64 -14.82
N TRP A 303 9.58 7.92 -14.85
CA TRP A 303 10.40 9.02 -14.39
C TRP A 303 9.59 9.88 -13.45
N ALA A 304 9.99 9.91 -12.19
CA ALA A 304 9.45 10.79 -11.18
C ALA A 304 10.42 11.93 -10.90
N PHE A 305 9.91 13.16 -10.91
CA PHE A 305 10.70 14.36 -10.68
C PHE A 305 10.04 15.27 -9.64
N PRO A 306 10.83 15.95 -8.78
CA PRO A 306 10.27 16.75 -7.70
C PRO A 306 9.54 17.99 -8.24
N ILE A 307 8.35 18.28 -7.69
CA ILE A 307 7.60 19.50 -7.95
C ILE A 307 7.53 20.35 -6.67
N HIS A 308 6.98 19.78 -5.59
CA HIS A 308 6.83 20.46 -4.33
C HIS A 308 6.66 19.47 -3.17
N ASN A 309 7.54 19.55 -2.17
CA ASN A 309 7.57 18.62 -1.04
C ASN A 309 7.57 17.16 -1.53
N GLN A 310 6.56 16.38 -1.17
CA GLN A 310 6.40 14.99 -1.59
C GLN A 310 5.66 14.83 -2.94
N LEU A 311 5.11 15.92 -3.49
CA LEU A 311 4.45 15.88 -4.78
C LEU A 311 5.46 15.83 -5.89
N ARG A 312 5.37 14.82 -6.73
CA ARG A 312 6.26 14.58 -7.86
C ARG A 312 5.48 14.61 -9.17
N GLY A 313 6.12 15.07 -10.23
CA GLY A 313 5.66 14.84 -11.57
C GLY A 313 5.99 13.40 -11.95
N HIS A 314 5.14 12.75 -12.72
CA HIS A 314 5.31 11.35 -13.13
C HIS A 314 5.09 11.22 -14.64
N LEU A 315 6.10 10.73 -15.33
CA LEU A 315 6.05 10.32 -16.73
C LEU A 315 6.18 8.81 -16.79
N GLN A 316 5.26 8.15 -17.50
CA GLN A 316 5.29 6.71 -17.73
C GLN A 316 5.30 6.42 -19.22
N LEU A 317 6.22 5.59 -19.66
CA LEU A 317 6.30 5.06 -21.02
C LEU A 317 6.21 3.54 -20.93
N PHE A 318 5.34 2.94 -21.71
CA PHE A 318 5.20 1.49 -21.78
C PHE A 318 5.14 1.05 -23.23
N ASP A 319 5.83 -0.03 -23.57
CA ASP A 319 5.69 -0.73 -24.86
C ASP A 319 5.66 -2.24 -24.65
N GLY A 320 4.71 -2.90 -25.26
CA GLY A 320 4.59 -4.34 -25.20
C GLY A 320 3.19 -4.85 -24.91
N TYR A 321 3.14 -6.04 -24.32
CA TYR A 321 1.93 -6.76 -23.96
C TYR A 321 1.61 -6.59 -22.48
N GLY A 322 0.30 -6.60 -22.13
CA GLY A 322 -0.12 -6.67 -20.74
C GLY A 322 0.15 -5.41 -19.92
N GLU A 323 -0.13 -4.26 -20.48
CA GLU A 323 -0.21 -3.00 -19.73
C GLU A 323 -1.33 -3.08 -18.68
N SER A 324 -2.44 -3.70 -19.04
CA SER A 324 -3.51 -4.11 -18.13
C SER A 324 -3.85 -5.59 -18.34
N LEU A 325 -4.65 -6.17 -17.44
CA LEU A 325 -4.96 -7.59 -17.52
C LEU A 325 -5.87 -7.94 -18.70
N ILE A 326 -6.79 -7.03 -19.07
CA ILE A 326 -7.62 -7.22 -20.28
C ILE A 326 -6.79 -7.12 -21.57
N ASP A 327 -5.65 -6.43 -21.50
CA ASP A 327 -4.72 -6.23 -22.61
C ASP A 327 -3.54 -7.21 -22.58
N TYR A 328 -3.66 -8.33 -21.84
CA TYR A 328 -2.53 -9.25 -21.62
C TYR A 328 -1.89 -9.75 -22.91
N ASN A 329 -2.68 -9.94 -23.98
CA ASN A 329 -2.29 -10.41 -25.31
C ASN A 329 -2.42 -9.31 -26.40
N HIS A 330 -2.55 -8.06 -26.00
CA HIS A 330 -2.62 -6.91 -26.89
C HIS A 330 -1.38 -6.05 -26.77
N ARG A 331 -0.68 -5.83 -27.90
CA ARG A 331 0.51 -4.99 -27.94
C ARG A 331 0.17 -3.55 -28.25
N ALA A 332 0.63 -2.64 -27.42
CA ALA A 332 0.52 -1.21 -27.64
C ALA A 332 1.67 -0.45 -26.97
N THR A 333 1.87 0.78 -27.42
CA THR A 333 2.73 1.76 -26.74
C THR A 333 1.83 2.74 -26.00
N TYR A 334 2.16 3.01 -24.74
CA TYR A 334 1.43 3.95 -23.88
C TYR A 334 2.35 5.06 -23.40
N VAL A 335 1.80 6.26 -23.31
CA VAL A 335 2.45 7.44 -22.72
C VAL A 335 1.54 8.02 -21.67
N GLY A 336 2.02 8.12 -20.44
CA GLY A 336 1.31 8.66 -19.30
C GLY A 336 2.01 9.88 -18.71
N LEU A 337 1.26 10.91 -18.35
CA LEU A 337 1.76 12.10 -17.67
C LEU A 337 0.81 12.47 -16.52
N GLY A 338 1.39 12.74 -15.36
CA GLY A 338 0.63 13.11 -14.18
C GLY A 338 1.47 13.37 -12.96
N LEU A 339 0.95 12.95 -11.83
CA LEU A 339 1.51 13.19 -10.51
C LEU A 339 1.65 11.90 -9.73
N SER A 340 2.65 11.84 -8.88
CA SER A 340 2.82 10.77 -7.89
C SER A 340 3.08 11.32 -6.50
N LEU A 341 2.76 10.52 -5.50
CA LEU A 341 2.98 10.80 -4.08
C LEU A 341 3.97 9.81 -3.47
N LEU A 342 4.14 8.67 -4.09
CA LEU A 342 5.03 7.61 -3.66
C LEU A 342 5.63 6.95 -4.89
N GLU A 343 6.92 6.71 -4.81
CA GLU A 343 7.68 6.01 -5.84
C GLU A 343 8.13 4.63 -5.34
N TRP A 344 9.03 3.98 -6.07
CA TRP A 344 9.56 2.69 -5.67
C TRP A 344 10.43 2.76 -4.40
N TYR A 345 11.22 3.84 -4.25
CA TYR A 345 12.15 4.02 -3.12
C TYR A 345 12.23 5.47 -2.64
#